data_0b8ea954296ab32f7f15acbbcbab5281
#
_entry.id   0b8ea954296ab32f7f15acbbcbab5281
#
_cell.length_a   1.000
_cell.length_b   1.000
_cell.length_c   1.000
_cell.angle_alpha   90.00
_cell.angle_beta   90.00
_cell.angle_gamma   90.00
#
_symmetry.space_group_name_H-M   'P 1'
#
loop_
_entity.id
_entity.type
_entity.pdbx_description
1 polymer ?
#
loop_
_entity_poly.entity_id
_entity_poly.type
_entity_poly.pdbx_seq_one_letter_code
_entity_poly.pdbx_strand_id
1 'polypeptide(L)'
;NLTISDNYYLNFINSIRDNLSFGKAESSDETYIVEFSSPNTNKPLHLGHIRNNLLGYSISKILEANGKKVQKVQIINDRGIHICKSMVAWKQFANGSTPDSDNVKGDKFVGDYYIMFDKVHKEQMKELIDSGTDKDLASENTEIMKSAKEELTKWENNDLETRKIWKMMNNWVYDGFETTYKLLGVSFDKNYYESETY
;
A
#
# COMPACT_ATOMS: atom_id res chain seq x y z
N ASN A 1 42.48 -6.23 37.40
CA ASN A 1 42.10 -6.28 35.98
C ASN A 1 42.23 -7.74 35.53
N LEU A 2 41.13 -8.28 34.97
CA LEU A 2 41.12 -9.60 34.32
C LEU A 2 41.21 -9.39 32.82
N THR A 3 42.11 -10.13 32.14
CA THR A 3 42.21 -10.12 30.68
C THR A 3 41.82 -11.51 30.19
N ILE A 4 40.82 -11.56 29.31
CA ILE A 4 40.39 -12.80 28.67
C ILE A 4 41.38 -13.13 27.55
N SER A 5 41.82 -14.38 27.47
CA SER A 5 42.80 -14.80 26.45
C SER A 5 42.16 -14.85 25.05
N ASP A 6 42.98 -14.62 24.02
CA ASP A 6 42.55 -14.72 22.62
C ASP A 6 42.03 -16.12 22.29
N ASN A 7 42.58 -17.17 22.91
CA ASN A 7 42.10 -18.54 22.74
C ASN A 7 40.65 -18.74 23.21
N TYR A 8 40.21 -18.02 24.25
CA TYR A 8 38.80 -18.08 24.66
C TYR A 8 37.87 -17.58 23.54
N TYR A 9 38.20 -16.43 22.96
CA TYR A 9 37.39 -15.87 21.85
C TYR A 9 37.42 -16.76 20.62
N LEU A 10 38.58 -17.30 20.24
CA LEU A 10 38.70 -18.21 19.11
C LEU A 10 37.90 -19.49 19.32
N ASN A 11 37.97 -20.08 20.51
CA ASN A 11 37.21 -21.29 20.85
C ASN A 11 35.68 -20.99 20.83
N PHE A 12 35.28 -19.86 21.39
CA PHE A 12 33.87 -19.44 21.35
C PHE A 12 33.38 -19.26 19.92
N ILE A 13 34.10 -18.50 19.09
CA ILE A 13 33.72 -18.29 17.69
C ILE A 13 33.65 -19.62 16.94
N ASN A 14 34.62 -20.51 17.13
CA ASN A 14 34.60 -21.83 16.51
C ASN A 14 33.42 -22.69 16.96
N SER A 15 32.99 -22.57 18.23
CA SER A 15 31.86 -23.33 18.77
C SER A 15 30.50 -22.89 18.22
N ILE A 16 30.41 -21.64 17.78
CA ILE A 16 29.14 -21.05 17.27
C ILE A 16 29.10 -20.89 15.76
N ARG A 17 30.26 -20.99 15.07
CA ARG A 17 30.44 -20.72 13.64
C ARG A 17 29.41 -21.43 12.76
N ASP A 18 29.14 -22.70 13.05
CA ASP A 18 28.25 -23.56 12.26
C ASP A 18 26.88 -23.72 12.91
N ASN A 19 26.61 -22.97 14.00
CA ASN A 19 25.33 -23.00 14.70
C ASN A 19 24.37 -21.93 14.13
N LEU A 20 23.54 -22.31 13.15
CA LEU A 20 22.55 -21.43 12.51
C LEU A 20 21.45 -20.93 13.45
N SER A 21 21.32 -21.54 14.64
CA SER A 21 20.36 -21.10 15.65
C SER A 21 20.97 -20.27 16.77
N PHE A 22 22.30 -19.98 16.71
CA PHE A 22 22.95 -19.15 17.72
C PHE A 22 22.27 -17.79 17.87
N GLY A 23 21.93 -17.42 19.10
CA GLY A 23 21.24 -16.17 19.42
C GLY A 23 19.73 -16.22 19.22
N LYS A 24 19.15 -17.36 18.83
CA LYS A 24 17.69 -17.54 18.75
C LYS A 24 17.18 -18.25 20.02
N ALA A 25 16.02 -17.83 20.49
CA ALA A 25 15.33 -18.53 21.58
C ALA A 25 14.63 -19.81 21.07
N GLU A 26 14.30 -20.70 22.00
CA GLU A 26 13.50 -21.87 21.70
C GLU A 26 12.09 -21.45 21.23
N SER A 27 11.52 -22.26 20.33
CA SER A 27 10.18 -21.99 19.80
C SER A 27 9.11 -22.07 20.89
N SER A 28 8.22 -21.08 20.93
CA SER A 28 7.05 -21.05 21.81
C SER A 28 5.76 -21.14 21.00
N ASP A 29 4.63 -21.44 21.68
CA ASP A 29 3.31 -21.49 21.05
C ASP A 29 2.64 -20.10 20.96
N GLU A 30 3.29 -19.07 21.47
CA GLU A 30 2.78 -17.71 21.38
C GLU A 30 2.79 -17.20 19.93
N THR A 31 1.63 -16.73 19.47
CA THR A 31 1.45 -16.17 18.14
C THR A 31 1.24 -14.67 18.23
N TYR A 32 1.98 -13.94 17.41
CA TYR A 32 1.88 -12.49 17.24
C TYR A 32 1.41 -12.17 15.82
N ILE A 33 0.43 -11.26 15.72
CA ILE A 33 0.04 -10.67 14.44
C ILE A 33 0.72 -9.31 14.36
N VAL A 34 1.47 -9.08 13.28
CA VAL A 34 2.14 -7.80 13.02
C VAL A 34 1.57 -7.23 11.73
N GLU A 35 0.79 -6.16 11.88
CA GLU A 35 0.24 -5.41 10.76
C GLU A 35 1.15 -4.24 10.39
N PHE A 36 1.47 -4.12 9.11
CA PHE A 36 2.22 -2.99 8.58
C PHE A 36 1.96 -2.82 7.08
N SER A 37 2.47 -1.74 6.47
CA SER A 37 2.16 -1.26 5.13
C SER A 37 0.74 -0.70 5.02
N SER A 38 -0.27 -1.53 4.87
CA SER A 38 -1.71 -1.17 4.81
C SER A 38 -1.98 0.06 3.92
N PRO A 39 -1.60 0.02 2.63
CA PRO A 39 -1.63 1.17 1.75
C PRO A 39 -3.00 1.39 1.12
N ASN A 40 -3.25 2.63 0.68
CA ASN A 40 -4.36 2.95 -0.22
C ASN A 40 -3.96 2.72 -1.68
N THR A 41 -4.89 2.23 -2.50
CA THR A 41 -4.63 1.88 -3.90
C THR A 41 -4.71 3.04 -4.89
N ASN A 42 -4.81 4.27 -4.42
CA ASN A 42 -4.89 5.46 -5.27
C ASN A 42 -3.55 6.17 -5.49
N LYS A 43 -2.45 5.64 -4.96
CA LYS A 43 -1.12 6.26 -5.05
C LYS A 43 0.00 5.24 -4.82
N PRO A 44 1.22 5.50 -5.33
CA PRO A 44 2.38 4.65 -5.06
C PRO A 44 2.82 4.74 -3.59
N LEU A 45 3.58 3.74 -3.16
CA LEU A 45 4.24 3.75 -1.86
C LEU A 45 5.28 4.88 -1.80
N HIS A 46 5.29 5.64 -0.72
CA HIS A 46 6.25 6.71 -0.47
C HIS A 46 7.14 6.41 0.73
N LEU A 47 8.12 7.27 1.04
CA LEU A 47 9.10 7.06 2.11
C LEU A 47 8.48 6.71 3.47
N GLY A 48 7.29 7.26 3.79
CA GLY A 48 6.56 6.90 5.02
C GLY A 48 6.13 5.43 5.03
N HIS A 49 5.67 4.90 3.89
CA HIS A 49 5.35 3.47 3.76
C HIS A 49 6.62 2.61 3.83
N ILE A 50 7.72 3.03 3.18
CA ILE A 50 9.00 2.31 3.23
C ILE A 50 9.48 2.18 4.67
N ARG A 51 9.47 3.27 5.45
CA ARG A 51 9.82 3.24 6.88
C ARG A 51 8.93 2.29 7.67
N ASN A 52 7.61 2.37 7.47
CA ASN A 52 6.63 1.51 8.13
C ASN A 52 6.90 0.03 7.80
N ASN A 53 7.12 -0.31 6.53
CA ASN A 53 7.42 -1.65 6.06
C ASN A 53 8.70 -2.22 6.73
N LEU A 54 9.78 -1.44 6.74
CA LEU A 54 11.04 -1.88 7.34
C LEU A 54 10.92 -2.06 8.85
N LEU A 55 10.19 -1.19 9.55
CA LEU A 55 9.93 -1.33 10.98
C LEU A 55 9.11 -2.58 11.30
N GLY A 56 7.98 -2.77 10.62
CA GLY A 56 7.10 -3.92 10.84
C GLY A 56 7.80 -5.24 10.56
N TYR A 57 8.55 -5.30 9.45
CA TYR A 57 9.32 -6.48 9.07
C TYR A 57 10.45 -6.77 10.06
N SER A 58 11.17 -5.74 10.52
CA SER A 58 12.25 -5.90 11.50
C SER A 58 11.72 -6.39 12.86
N ILE A 59 10.59 -5.83 13.34
CA ILE A 59 9.92 -6.30 14.56
C ILE A 59 9.51 -7.76 14.41
N SER A 60 8.94 -8.14 13.26
CA SER A 60 8.57 -9.53 12.99
C SER A 60 9.79 -10.45 13.07
N LYS A 61 10.94 -10.07 12.50
CA LYS A 61 12.19 -10.85 12.58
C LYS A 61 12.74 -10.96 13.99
N ILE A 62 12.63 -9.91 14.80
CA ILE A 62 13.05 -9.94 16.22
C ILE A 62 12.14 -10.90 17.02
N LEU A 63 10.83 -10.85 16.81
CA LEU A 63 9.90 -11.77 17.46
C LEU A 63 10.16 -13.23 17.06
N GLU A 64 10.35 -13.50 15.76
CA GLU A 64 10.74 -14.82 15.24
C GLU A 64 12.03 -15.32 15.89
N ALA A 65 13.05 -14.46 16.01
CA ALA A 65 14.31 -14.81 16.67
C ALA A 65 14.15 -15.10 18.18
N ASN A 66 13.14 -14.50 18.82
CA ASN A 66 12.74 -14.79 20.20
C ASN A 66 11.78 -15.98 20.31
N GLY A 67 11.72 -16.85 19.32
CA GLY A 67 10.95 -18.09 19.32
C GLY A 67 9.46 -17.93 19.18
N LYS A 68 8.97 -16.73 18.78
CA LYS A 68 7.54 -16.47 18.61
C LYS A 68 7.08 -16.86 17.22
N LYS A 69 5.84 -17.35 17.10
CA LYS A 69 5.14 -17.50 15.83
C LYS A 69 4.66 -16.11 15.38
N VAL A 70 5.03 -15.69 14.19
CA VAL A 70 4.65 -14.36 13.68
C VAL A 70 3.83 -14.51 12.41
N GLN A 71 2.71 -13.82 12.35
CA GLN A 71 1.89 -13.66 11.15
C GLN A 71 1.95 -12.19 10.71
N LYS A 72 2.62 -11.94 9.59
CA LYS A 72 2.72 -10.62 8.97
C LYS A 72 1.51 -10.38 8.09
N VAL A 73 0.77 -9.31 8.36
CA VAL A 73 -0.45 -8.98 7.63
C VAL A 73 -0.46 -7.53 7.18
N GLN A 74 -1.29 -7.24 6.16
CA GLN A 74 -1.64 -5.89 5.79
C GLN A 74 -3.13 -5.81 5.42
N ILE A 75 -3.71 -4.61 5.61
CA ILE A 75 -5.08 -4.28 5.19
C ILE A 75 -4.97 -3.27 4.05
N ILE A 76 -5.24 -3.71 2.84
CA ILE A 76 -5.18 -2.86 1.66
C ILE A 76 -6.50 -2.10 1.52
N ASN A 77 -6.43 -0.77 1.51
CA ASN A 77 -7.59 0.08 1.30
C ASN A 77 -7.82 0.26 -0.20
N ASP A 78 -8.64 -0.62 -0.76
CA ASP A 78 -8.91 -0.76 -2.19
C ASP A 78 -10.30 -0.26 -2.61
N ARG A 79 -11.07 0.34 -1.69
CA ARG A 79 -12.41 0.88 -1.95
C ARG A 79 -12.55 2.36 -1.56
N GLY A 80 -13.71 2.94 -1.83
CA GLY A 80 -14.08 4.29 -1.44
C GLY A 80 -13.77 5.34 -2.49
N ILE A 81 -13.99 6.59 -2.13
CA ILE A 81 -13.96 7.73 -3.06
C ILE A 81 -12.59 7.95 -3.71
N HIS A 82 -11.50 7.57 -3.03
CA HIS A 82 -10.16 7.85 -3.53
C HIS A 82 -9.82 7.04 -4.78
N ILE A 83 -10.13 5.74 -4.81
CA ILE A 83 -9.93 4.94 -6.03
C ILE A 83 -10.91 5.36 -7.12
N CYS A 84 -12.16 5.74 -6.77
CA CYS A 84 -13.13 6.24 -7.73
C CYS A 84 -12.67 7.53 -8.42
N LYS A 85 -11.94 8.41 -7.73
CA LYS A 85 -11.30 9.58 -8.33
C LYS A 85 -10.32 9.21 -9.44
N SER A 86 -9.44 8.23 -9.17
CA SER A 86 -8.51 7.71 -10.18
C SER A 86 -9.25 7.06 -11.35
N MET A 87 -10.32 6.30 -11.07
CA MET A 87 -11.15 5.65 -12.10
C MET A 87 -11.81 6.67 -13.03
N VAL A 88 -12.40 7.73 -12.48
CA VAL A 88 -13.03 8.80 -13.26
C VAL A 88 -12.02 9.51 -14.14
N ALA A 89 -10.87 9.89 -13.58
CA ALA A 89 -9.81 10.53 -14.37
C ALA A 89 -9.28 9.60 -15.48
N TRP A 90 -9.08 8.31 -15.19
CA TRP A 90 -8.69 7.34 -16.20
C TRP A 90 -9.75 7.20 -17.31
N LYS A 91 -11.02 7.07 -16.95
CA LYS A 91 -12.13 6.99 -17.93
C LYS A 91 -12.20 8.21 -18.85
N GLN A 92 -11.91 9.41 -18.33
CA GLN A 92 -12.03 10.66 -19.09
C GLN A 92 -10.78 10.98 -19.93
N PHE A 93 -9.60 10.63 -19.46
CA PHE A 93 -8.35 11.17 -20.04
C PHE A 93 -7.38 10.11 -20.56
N ALA A 94 -7.55 8.83 -20.23
CA ALA A 94 -6.57 7.80 -20.59
C ALA A 94 -6.67 7.35 -22.06
N ASN A 95 -7.80 7.57 -22.74
CA ASN A 95 -8.03 7.04 -24.08
C ASN A 95 -7.68 5.55 -24.24
N GLY A 96 -7.91 4.75 -23.18
CA GLY A 96 -7.60 3.32 -23.16
C GLY A 96 -6.16 2.96 -22.80
N SER A 97 -5.31 3.91 -22.42
CA SER A 97 -3.95 3.66 -21.91
C SER A 97 -3.94 2.72 -20.72
N THR A 98 -2.89 1.91 -20.62
CA THR A 98 -2.63 0.96 -19.54
C THR A 98 -1.19 1.12 -19.05
N PRO A 99 -0.84 0.60 -17.85
CA PRO A 99 0.55 0.60 -17.38
C PRO A 99 1.53 -0.01 -18.40
N ASP A 100 1.13 -1.09 -19.07
CA ASP A 100 1.96 -1.78 -20.06
C ASP A 100 2.14 -0.94 -21.32
N SER A 101 1.08 -0.28 -21.84
CA SER A 101 1.18 0.56 -23.04
C SER A 101 2.11 1.75 -22.83
N ASP A 102 2.12 2.29 -21.62
CA ASP A 102 2.88 3.49 -21.27
C ASP A 102 4.25 3.16 -20.65
N ASN A 103 4.54 1.86 -20.44
CA ASN A 103 5.73 1.36 -19.76
C ASN A 103 5.94 2.05 -18.40
N VAL A 104 4.87 2.14 -17.61
CA VAL A 104 4.84 2.76 -16.28
C VAL A 104 4.41 1.72 -15.25
N LYS A 105 5.01 1.77 -14.07
CA LYS A 105 4.64 0.91 -12.93
C LYS A 105 3.17 1.16 -12.53
N GLY A 106 2.40 0.10 -12.26
CA GLY A 106 0.95 0.17 -12.12
C GLY A 106 0.46 1.10 -11.00
N ASP A 107 1.07 1.09 -9.82
CA ASP A 107 0.72 2.00 -8.72
C ASP A 107 1.04 3.47 -9.04
N LYS A 108 2.12 3.72 -9.79
CA LYS A 108 2.44 5.05 -10.29
C LYS A 108 1.43 5.49 -11.35
N PHE A 109 1.09 4.62 -12.28
CA PHE A 109 0.11 4.89 -13.33
C PHE A 109 -1.24 5.33 -12.74
N VAL A 110 -1.78 4.55 -11.80
CA VAL A 110 -3.05 4.90 -11.13
C VAL A 110 -2.91 6.18 -10.30
N GLY A 111 -1.77 6.39 -9.66
CA GLY A 111 -1.46 7.61 -8.90
C GLY A 111 -1.39 8.86 -9.77
N ASP A 112 -0.88 8.76 -11.01
CA ASP A 112 -0.85 9.87 -11.96
C ASP A 112 -2.27 10.33 -12.33
N TYR A 113 -3.24 9.41 -12.47
CA TYR A 113 -4.64 9.77 -12.67
C TYR A 113 -5.30 10.35 -11.42
N TYR A 114 -4.87 9.95 -10.22
CA TYR A 114 -5.31 10.62 -9.01
C TYR A 114 -4.87 12.09 -8.96
N ILE A 115 -3.61 12.37 -9.36
CA ILE A 115 -3.08 13.73 -9.47
C ILE A 115 -3.81 14.53 -10.56
N MET A 116 -4.12 13.89 -11.69
CA MET A 116 -4.89 14.52 -12.76
C MET A 116 -6.30 14.89 -12.30
N PHE A 117 -6.98 14.00 -11.56
CA PHE A 117 -8.26 14.31 -10.92
C PHE A 117 -8.15 15.56 -10.03
N ASP A 118 -7.15 15.61 -9.16
CA ASP A 118 -6.96 16.73 -8.24
C ASP A 118 -6.71 18.07 -8.97
N LYS A 119 -5.98 18.03 -10.09
CA LYS A 119 -5.76 19.19 -10.94
C LYS A 119 -7.07 19.70 -11.54
N VAL A 120 -7.84 18.85 -12.19
CA VAL A 120 -9.14 19.22 -12.79
C VAL A 120 -10.12 19.70 -11.74
N HIS A 121 -10.17 19.02 -10.59
CA HIS A 121 -11.00 19.42 -9.47
C HIS A 121 -10.69 20.85 -8.98
N LYS A 122 -9.40 21.19 -8.84
CA LYS A 122 -8.96 22.53 -8.43
C LYS A 122 -9.31 23.60 -9.47
N GLU A 123 -9.17 23.29 -10.75
CA GLU A 123 -9.56 24.19 -11.83
C GLU A 123 -11.06 24.49 -11.79
N GLN A 124 -11.91 23.46 -11.74
CA GLN A 124 -13.37 23.61 -11.64
C GLN A 124 -13.79 24.30 -10.32
N MET A 125 -13.14 23.98 -9.21
CA MET A 125 -13.40 24.63 -7.93
C MET A 125 -13.11 26.14 -8.00
N LYS A 126 -12.00 26.53 -8.65
CA LYS A 126 -11.68 27.93 -8.86
C LYS A 126 -12.76 28.66 -9.67
N GLU A 127 -13.22 28.08 -10.78
CA GLU A 127 -14.29 28.65 -11.61
C GLU A 127 -15.57 28.87 -10.77
N LEU A 128 -15.94 27.91 -9.92
CA LEU A 128 -17.12 28.04 -9.05
C LEU A 128 -16.94 29.16 -8.00
N ILE A 129 -15.76 29.27 -7.41
CA ILE A 129 -15.45 30.34 -6.43
C ILE A 129 -15.46 31.70 -7.12
N ASP A 130 -14.86 31.83 -8.30
CA ASP A 130 -14.83 33.07 -9.07
C ASP A 130 -16.26 33.48 -9.51
N SER A 131 -17.20 32.55 -9.63
CA SER A 131 -18.63 32.80 -9.88
C SER A 131 -19.44 33.13 -8.62
N GLY A 132 -18.80 33.18 -7.43
CA GLY A 132 -19.45 33.56 -6.18
C GLY A 132 -19.91 32.39 -5.29
N THR A 133 -19.54 31.15 -5.64
CA THR A 133 -19.85 29.98 -4.80
C THR A 133 -18.91 29.93 -3.58
N ASP A 134 -19.47 29.60 -2.42
CA ASP A 134 -18.68 29.35 -1.21
C ASP A 134 -17.64 28.24 -1.46
N LYS A 135 -16.46 28.34 -0.82
CA LYS A 135 -15.34 27.41 -1.06
C LYS A 135 -15.68 25.96 -0.73
N ASP A 136 -16.36 25.71 0.38
CA ASP A 136 -16.70 24.36 0.79
C ASP A 136 -17.75 23.76 -0.14
N LEU A 137 -18.75 24.57 -0.54
CA LEU A 137 -19.74 24.18 -1.54
C LEU A 137 -19.11 23.98 -2.93
N ALA A 138 -18.15 24.81 -3.32
CA ALA A 138 -17.43 24.66 -4.59
C ALA A 138 -16.65 23.36 -4.64
N SER A 139 -15.96 22.99 -3.54
CA SER A 139 -15.23 21.71 -3.45
C SER A 139 -16.12 20.50 -3.63
N GLU A 140 -17.34 20.52 -3.09
CA GLU A 140 -18.28 19.40 -3.17
C GLU A 140 -19.03 19.32 -4.51
N ASN A 141 -19.12 20.43 -5.25
CA ASN A 141 -20.00 20.60 -6.41
C ASN A 141 -19.29 20.64 -7.77
N THR A 142 -17.98 20.42 -7.83
CA THR A 142 -17.31 20.28 -9.13
C THR A 142 -17.85 19.08 -9.91
N GLU A 143 -17.92 19.19 -11.24
CA GLU A 143 -18.45 18.12 -12.08
C GLU A 143 -17.64 16.81 -11.94
N ILE A 144 -16.32 16.93 -11.84
CA ILE A 144 -15.47 15.74 -11.67
C ILE A 144 -15.68 15.08 -10.29
N MET A 145 -15.98 15.86 -9.23
CA MET A 145 -16.29 15.31 -7.91
C MET A 145 -17.64 14.61 -7.88
N LYS A 146 -18.65 15.19 -8.55
CA LYS A 146 -19.95 14.52 -8.72
C LYS A 146 -19.78 13.19 -9.45
N SER A 147 -19.01 13.17 -10.53
CA SER A 147 -18.71 11.93 -11.26
C SER A 147 -18.04 10.89 -10.37
N ALA A 148 -17.12 11.28 -9.48
CA ALA A 148 -16.49 10.35 -8.54
C ALA A 148 -17.48 9.80 -7.49
N LYS A 149 -18.41 10.62 -7.00
CA LYS A 149 -19.47 10.19 -6.08
C LYS A 149 -20.45 9.22 -6.77
N GLU A 150 -20.80 9.50 -8.02
CA GLU A 150 -21.63 8.61 -8.83
C GLU A 150 -20.93 7.27 -9.09
N GLU A 151 -19.64 7.29 -9.39
CA GLU A 151 -18.85 6.07 -9.60
C GLU A 151 -18.78 5.22 -8.31
N LEU A 152 -18.65 5.86 -7.14
CA LEU A 152 -18.73 5.18 -5.85
C LEU A 152 -20.11 4.54 -5.63
N THR A 153 -21.17 5.28 -5.91
CA THR A 153 -22.55 4.77 -5.80
C THR A 153 -22.80 3.58 -6.73
N LYS A 154 -22.29 3.62 -7.97
CA LYS A 154 -22.34 2.49 -8.90
C LYS A 154 -21.56 1.29 -8.36
N TRP A 155 -20.38 1.52 -7.81
CA TRP A 155 -19.58 0.47 -7.19
C TRP A 155 -20.33 -0.22 -6.04
N GLU A 156 -20.95 0.56 -5.15
CA GLU A 156 -21.75 0.07 -4.02
C GLU A 156 -23.00 -0.71 -4.48
N ASN A 157 -23.61 -0.30 -5.59
CA ASN A 157 -24.75 -0.99 -6.22
C ASN A 157 -24.32 -2.19 -7.11
N ASN A 158 -23.06 -2.61 -7.07
CA ASN A 158 -22.53 -3.73 -7.83
C ASN A 158 -22.64 -3.57 -9.35
N ASP A 159 -22.56 -2.35 -9.88
CA ASP A 159 -22.51 -2.12 -11.33
C ASP A 159 -21.34 -2.88 -11.96
N LEU A 160 -21.62 -3.71 -12.95
CA LEU A 160 -20.67 -4.66 -13.51
C LEU A 160 -19.47 -3.98 -14.20
N GLU A 161 -19.71 -2.88 -14.91
CA GLU A 161 -18.68 -2.16 -15.62
C GLU A 161 -17.77 -1.41 -14.64
N THR A 162 -18.34 -0.73 -13.67
CA THR A 162 -17.61 -0.05 -12.60
C THR A 162 -16.75 -1.04 -11.81
N ARG A 163 -17.31 -2.18 -11.42
CA ARG A 163 -16.58 -3.24 -10.71
C ARG A 163 -15.44 -3.83 -11.55
N LYS A 164 -15.63 -3.96 -12.86
CA LYS A 164 -14.58 -4.44 -13.78
C LYS A 164 -13.40 -3.47 -13.84
N ILE A 165 -13.67 -2.17 -14.00
CA ILE A 165 -12.63 -1.13 -14.05
C ILE A 165 -11.92 -1.02 -12.69
N TRP A 166 -12.66 -0.99 -11.61
CA TRP A 166 -12.13 -1.00 -10.25
C TRP A 166 -11.17 -2.17 -10.02
N LYS A 167 -11.58 -3.39 -10.37
CA LYS A 167 -10.74 -4.58 -10.22
C LYS A 167 -9.48 -4.52 -11.10
N MET A 168 -9.62 -4.06 -12.33
CA MET A 168 -8.50 -3.89 -13.25
C MET A 168 -7.47 -2.90 -12.70
N MET A 169 -7.90 -1.72 -12.26
CA MET A 169 -7.00 -0.69 -11.75
C MET A 169 -6.35 -1.09 -10.42
N ASN A 170 -7.10 -1.73 -9.52
CA ASN A 170 -6.51 -2.25 -8.28
C ASN A 170 -5.46 -3.35 -8.55
N ASN A 171 -5.68 -4.23 -9.52
CA ASN A 171 -4.68 -5.22 -9.89
C ASN A 171 -3.37 -4.56 -10.37
N TRP A 172 -3.43 -3.50 -11.17
CA TRP A 172 -2.24 -2.74 -11.54
C TRP A 172 -1.49 -2.19 -10.33
N VAL A 173 -2.23 -1.69 -9.34
CA VAL A 173 -1.63 -1.18 -8.09
C VAL A 173 -1.01 -2.30 -7.27
N TYR A 174 -1.68 -3.45 -7.14
CA TYR A 174 -1.16 -4.61 -6.39
C TYR A 174 0.15 -5.12 -6.99
N ASP A 175 0.23 -5.24 -8.33
CA ASP A 175 1.47 -5.62 -9.03
C ASP A 175 2.59 -4.60 -8.78
N GLY A 176 2.23 -3.32 -8.74
CA GLY A 176 3.13 -2.24 -8.39
C GLY A 176 3.65 -2.32 -6.94
N PHE A 177 2.79 -2.59 -5.98
CA PHE A 177 3.18 -2.78 -4.57
C PHE A 177 4.07 -4.01 -4.41
N GLU A 178 3.70 -5.12 -5.02
CA GLU A 178 4.47 -6.36 -4.96
C GLU A 178 5.90 -6.19 -5.49
N THR A 179 6.06 -5.43 -6.57
CA THR A 179 7.37 -5.05 -7.11
C THR A 179 8.20 -4.30 -6.05
N THR A 180 7.59 -3.37 -5.32
CA THR A 180 8.27 -2.61 -4.25
C THR A 180 8.61 -3.50 -3.07
N TYR A 181 7.69 -4.37 -2.63
CA TYR A 181 7.94 -5.29 -1.51
C TYR A 181 9.09 -6.25 -1.81
N LYS A 182 9.15 -6.80 -3.02
CA LYS A 182 10.27 -7.64 -3.48
C LYS A 182 11.61 -6.92 -3.42
N LEU A 183 11.67 -5.67 -3.88
CA LEU A 183 12.88 -4.84 -3.81
C LEU A 183 13.33 -4.56 -2.37
N LEU A 184 12.37 -4.40 -1.44
CA LEU A 184 12.65 -4.19 -0.02
C LEU A 184 12.99 -5.49 0.74
N GLY A 185 12.76 -6.66 0.14
CA GLY A 185 12.86 -7.94 0.84
C GLY A 185 11.79 -8.15 1.90
N VAL A 186 10.63 -7.49 1.76
CA VAL A 186 9.48 -7.56 2.67
C VAL A 186 8.42 -8.49 2.09
N SER A 187 7.79 -9.29 2.95
CA SER A 187 6.69 -10.18 2.56
C SER A 187 5.61 -10.23 3.63
N PHE A 188 4.41 -10.60 3.20
CA PHE A 188 3.24 -10.78 4.06
C PHE A 188 2.76 -12.23 3.98
N ASP A 189 2.27 -12.74 5.11
CA ASP A 189 1.68 -14.08 5.18
C ASP A 189 0.21 -14.03 4.77
N LYS A 190 -0.46 -12.87 4.97
CA LYS A 190 -1.84 -12.65 4.54
C LYS A 190 -2.11 -11.18 4.19
N ASN A 191 -2.80 -10.99 3.09
CA ASN A 191 -3.37 -9.70 2.70
C ASN A 191 -4.89 -9.72 2.99
N TYR A 192 -5.38 -8.65 3.61
CA TYR A 192 -6.79 -8.35 3.73
C TYR A 192 -7.13 -7.17 2.83
N TYR A 193 -8.30 -7.20 2.24
CA TYR A 193 -8.79 -6.13 1.37
C TYR A 193 -10.01 -5.49 2.00
N GLU A 194 -10.04 -4.17 2.09
CA GLU A 194 -11.17 -3.47 2.70
C GLU A 194 -12.48 -3.78 1.97
N SER A 195 -12.43 -3.95 0.65
CA SER A 195 -13.57 -4.35 -0.18
C SER A 195 -14.20 -5.70 0.18
N GLU A 196 -13.48 -6.57 0.91
CA GLU A 196 -13.94 -7.90 1.32
C GLU A 196 -14.40 -7.96 2.79
N THR A 197 -14.31 -6.85 3.53
CA THR A 197 -14.60 -6.82 4.98
C THR A 197 -15.98 -6.29 5.33
N TYR A 198 -16.81 -5.95 4.34
CA TYR A 198 -18.17 -5.42 4.51
C TYR A 198 -19.20 -6.24 3.74
#